data_65b96ba26e6e6111b411548d6b4c970d
#
_entry.id   65b96ba26e6e6111b411548d6b4c970d
#
_cell.length_a   1.000
_cell.length_b   1.000
_cell.length_c   1.000
_cell.angle_alpha   90.00
_cell.angle_beta   90.00
_cell.angle_gamma   90.00
#
_symmetry.space_group_name_H-M   'P 1'
#
loop_
_entity.id
_entity.type
_entity.pdbx_description
1 polymer ?
#
loop_
_entity_poly.entity_id
_entity_poly.type
_entity_poly.pdbx_seq_one_letter_code
_entity_poly.pdbx_strand_id
1 'polypeptide(L)'
;MWVRGITSVHSIELFMQTSEKMLLIVFPLLIILIGAIGSFMIKRALRQVDLICDEVENISNGKDLSKRLSLPKAKDELYELSEKFNEMFERLELSFEKERQFTSDVSHELRTPVAVIISQCEYLLENENLSAEDKEEIAVILRQAKRMSKLTSEMLMIARNEQDEQHLMEKL
;
A
#
# COMPACT_ATOMS: atom_id res chain seq x y z
N MET A 1 -5.30 92.72 1.59
CA MET A 1 -5.14 92.07 2.90
C MET A 1 -4.74 90.63 2.64
N TRP A 2 -3.44 90.30 2.71
CA TRP A 2 -2.91 89.00 2.40
C TRP A 2 -2.72 88.23 3.72
N VAL A 3 -3.54 87.20 3.93
CA VAL A 3 -3.31 86.29 5.09
C VAL A 3 -2.30 85.19 4.66
N ARG A 4 -1.11 85.31 5.16
CA ARG A 4 -0.12 84.22 5.07
C ARG A 4 -0.45 83.15 6.12
N GLY A 5 -0.96 82.05 5.66
CA GLY A 5 -1.08 80.86 6.51
C GLY A 5 0.30 80.22 6.75
N ILE A 6 0.86 80.42 7.93
CA ILE A 6 2.08 79.76 8.40
C ILE A 6 1.63 78.38 8.93
N THR A 7 1.59 77.40 8.07
CA THR A 7 1.56 76.00 8.51
C THR A 7 2.97 75.62 9.01
N SER A 8 3.09 75.20 10.26
CA SER A 8 4.36 74.91 10.88
C SER A 8 4.96 73.63 10.21
N VAL A 9 6.06 73.84 9.47
CA VAL A 9 6.81 72.76 8.81
C VAL A 9 7.24 71.68 9.83
N HIS A 10 7.42 72.08 11.09
CA HIS A 10 7.79 71.22 12.19
C HIS A 10 6.79 70.12 12.52
N SER A 11 5.48 70.35 12.32
CA SER A 11 4.46 69.32 12.52
C SER A 11 4.45 68.26 11.40
N ILE A 12 4.85 68.66 10.20
CA ILE A 12 4.97 67.79 9.05
C ILE A 12 6.21 66.87 9.19
N GLU A 13 7.35 67.42 9.65
CA GLU A 13 8.57 66.65 9.91
C GLU A 13 8.38 65.61 11.04
N LEU A 14 7.73 65.98 12.13
CA LEU A 14 7.39 65.04 13.20
C LEU A 14 6.45 63.94 12.75
N PHE A 15 5.48 64.26 11.91
CA PHE A 15 4.56 63.26 11.32
C PHE A 15 5.30 62.32 10.38
N MET A 16 6.20 62.82 9.53
CA MET A 16 7.00 61.99 8.63
C MET A 16 7.96 61.09 9.40
N GLN A 17 8.68 61.56 10.40
CA GLN A 17 9.58 60.74 11.21
C GLN A 17 8.84 59.67 12.02
N THR A 18 7.65 59.99 12.52
CA THR A 18 6.84 59.02 13.27
C THR A 18 6.27 57.95 12.35
N SER A 19 5.82 58.33 11.13
CA SER A 19 5.33 57.37 10.13
C SER A 19 6.43 56.46 9.59
N GLU A 20 7.64 56.95 9.35
CA GLU A 20 8.79 56.12 8.97
C GLU A 20 9.15 55.06 10.05
N LYS A 21 9.21 55.48 11.31
CA LYS A 21 9.48 54.56 12.43
C LYS A 21 8.40 53.52 12.61
N MET A 22 7.12 53.91 12.48
CA MET A 22 6.01 53.00 12.51
C MET A 22 6.08 51.99 11.36
N LEU A 23 6.41 52.41 10.16
CA LEU A 23 6.53 51.54 8.99
C LEU A 23 7.68 50.55 9.13
N LEU A 24 8.84 51.00 9.66
CA LEU A 24 9.99 50.16 9.91
C LEU A 24 9.76 49.06 10.96
N ILE A 25 8.82 49.24 11.89
CA ILE A 25 8.49 48.25 12.92
C ILE A 25 7.32 47.35 12.46
N VAL A 26 6.27 47.96 11.94
CA VAL A 26 5.03 47.25 11.57
C VAL A 26 5.24 46.35 10.36
N PHE A 27 6.03 46.79 9.37
CA PHE A 27 6.22 46.02 8.14
C PHE A 27 6.94 44.68 8.36
N PRO A 28 8.11 44.61 9.08
CA PRO A 28 8.76 43.33 9.37
C PRO A 28 7.91 42.44 10.29
N LEU A 29 7.18 43.02 11.25
CA LEU A 29 6.29 42.26 12.13
C LEU A 29 5.16 41.60 11.33
N LEU A 30 4.60 42.29 10.33
CA LEU A 30 3.58 41.78 9.44
C LEU A 30 4.11 40.67 8.53
N ILE A 31 5.35 40.81 8.03
CA ILE A 31 6.02 39.76 7.24
C ILE A 31 6.23 38.50 8.10
N ILE A 32 6.71 38.65 9.33
CA ILE A 32 6.90 37.53 10.26
C ILE A 32 5.56 36.85 10.56
N LEU A 33 4.50 37.63 10.79
CA LEU A 33 3.17 37.09 11.06
C LEU A 33 2.63 36.29 9.88
N ILE A 34 2.72 36.84 8.66
CA ILE A 34 2.29 36.16 7.43
C ILE A 34 3.11 34.87 7.22
N GLY A 35 4.43 34.94 7.43
CA GLY A 35 5.31 33.77 7.34
C GLY A 35 4.97 32.70 8.37
N ALA A 36 4.65 33.08 9.60
CA ALA A 36 4.23 32.15 10.65
C ALA A 36 2.89 31.47 10.33
N ILE A 37 1.90 32.24 9.88
CA ILE A 37 0.60 31.71 9.46
C ILE A 37 0.77 30.78 8.26
N GLY A 38 1.52 31.19 7.24
CA GLY A 38 1.78 30.38 6.05
C GLY A 38 2.49 29.07 6.38
N SER A 39 3.54 29.10 7.21
CA SER A 39 4.24 27.90 7.64
C SER A 39 3.38 26.96 8.48
N PHE A 40 2.49 27.50 9.30
CA PHE A 40 1.54 26.69 10.07
C PHE A 40 0.52 25.98 9.16
N MET A 41 -0.01 26.70 8.16
CA MET A 41 -0.96 26.12 7.19
C MET A 41 -0.30 25.03 6.34
N ILE A 42 0.92 25.28 5.85
CA ILE A 42 1.66 24.30 5.05
C ILE A 42 1.96 23.05 5.87
N LYS A 43 2.47 23.18 7.09
CA LYS A 43 2.73 22.04 7.98
C LYS A 43 1.47 21.24 8.29
N ARG A 44 0.32 21.92 8.44
CA ARG A 44 -0.96 21.24 8.68
C ARG A 44 -1.43 20.45 7.46
N ALA A 45 -1.26 21.00 6.25
CA ALA A 45 -1.62 20.34 5.00
C ALA A 45 -0.70 19.13 4.70
N LEU A 46 0.62 19.31 4.86
CA LEU A 46 1.59 18.24 4.63
C LEU A 46 1.43 17.08 5.61
N ARG A 47 1.04 17.35 6.85
CA ARG A 47 0.81 16.28 7.85
C ARG A 47 -0.25 15.27 7.41
N GLN A 48 -1.25 15.69 6.66
CA GLN A 48 -2.29 14.77 6.16
C GLN A 48 -1.72 13.85 5.06
N VAL A 49 -0.81 14.37 4.24
CA VAL A 49 -0.10 13.55 3.22
C VAL A 49 0.81 12.53 3.90
N ASP A 50 1.55 12.96 4.93
CA ASP A 50 2.42 12.05 5.69
C ASP A 50 1.61 10.89 6.30
N LEU A 51 0.43 11.18 6.88
CA LEU A 51 -0.45 10.14 7.44
C LEU A 51 -0.94 9.15 6.36
N ILE A 52 -1.25 9.61 5.16
CA ILE A 52 -1.61 8.72 4.05
C ILE A 52 -0.42 7.84 3.66
N CYS A 53 0.77 8.43 3.54
CA CYS A 53 1.98 7.70 3.18
C CYS A 53 2.32 6.62 4.22
N ASP A 54 2.28 6.97 5.51
CA ASP A 54 2.55 6.05 6.61
C ASP A 54 1.54 4.89 6.62
N GLU A 55 0.25 5.18 6.41
CA GLU A 55 -0.80 4.16 6.38
C GLU A 55 -0.67 3.25 5.16
N VAL A 56 -0.38 3.80 3.97
CA VAL A 56 -0.10 3.02 2.75
C VAL A 56 1.12 2.13 2.95
N GLU A 57 2.18 2.64 3.58
CA GLU A 57 3.37 1.85 3.88
C GLU A 57 3.08 0.72 4.89
N ASN A 58 2.29 0.99 5.92
CA ASN A 58 1.85 -0.02 6.89
C ASN A 58 1.02 -1.12 6.25
N ILE A 59 0.07 -0.77 5.36
CA ILE A 59 -0.74 -1.73 4.61
C ILE A 59 0.15 -2.57 3.69
N SER A 60 1.08 -1.95 2.97
CA SER A 60 1.99 -2.62 2.05
C SER A 60 2.96 -3.56 2.76
N ASN A 61 3.56 -3.12 3.87
CA ASN A 61 4.52 -3.92 4.64
C ASN A 61 3.85 -5.01 5.47
N GLY A 62 2.65 -4.76 5.99
CA GLY A 62 1.86 -5.72 6.76
C GLY A 62 1.16 -6.77 5.91
N LYS A 63 1.15 -6.64 4.58
CA LYS A 63 0.39 -7.50 3.64
C LYS A 63 -1.12 -7.59 3.97
N ASP A 64 -1.61 -6.73 4.83
CA ASP A 64 -3.01 -6.68 5.25
C ASP A 64 -3.76 -5.66 4.39
N LEU A 65 -4.22 -6.13 3.23
CA LEU A 65 -4.98 -5.33 2.27
C LEU A 65 -6.43 -5.09 2.69
N SER A 66 -6.88 -5.68 3.81
CA SER A 66 -8.25 -5.45 4.33
C SER A 66 -8.38 -4.09 5.03
N LYS A 67 -7.26 -3.54 5.49
CA LYS A 67 -7.24 -2.21 6.10
C LYS A 67 -7.57 -1.13 5.06
N ARG A 68 -8.27 -0.10 5.52
CA ARG A 68 -8.68 1.02 4.68
C ARG A 68 -8.16 2.33 5.24
N LEU A 69 -7.75 3.22 4.35
CA LEU A 69 -7.39 4.58 4.71
C LEU A 69 -8.61 5.28 5.30
N SER A 70 -8.50 5.74 6.54
CA SER A 70 -9.54 6.49 7.21
C SER A 70 -9.08 7.93 7.42
N LEU A 71 -9.45 8.80 6.49
CA LEU A 71 -9.24 10.25 6.65
C LEU A 71 -10.50 10.91 7.25
N PRO A 72 -10.33 11.94 8.11
CA PRO A 72 -11.44 12.75 8.53
C PRO A 72 -12.13 13.35 7.29
N LYS A 73 -13.46 13.32 7.27
CA LYS A 73 -14.33 13.76 6.16
C LYS A 73 -14.21 15.26 5.86
N ALA A 74 -13.03 15.74 5.53
CA ALA A 74 -12.86 16.97 4.80
C ALA A 74 -13.10 16.59 3.34
N LYS A 75 -14.12 17.19 2.71
CA LYS A 75 -14.37 17.01 1.27
C LYS A 75 -13.33 17.82 0.49
N ASP A 76 -12.09 17.35 0.53
CA ASP A 76 -10.97 17.94 -0.17
C ASP A 76 -10.34 16.88 -1.11
N GLU A 77 -9.40 17.29 -1.92
CA GLU A 77 -8.71 16.47 -2.90
C GLU A 77 -7.99 15.28 -2.24
N LEU A 78 -7.59 15.41 -0.97
CA LEU A 78 -6.96 14.33 -0.19
C LEU A 78 -7.95 13.23 0.19
N TYR A 79 -9.21 13.59 0.44
CA TYR A 79 -10.26 12.61 0.66
C TYR A 79 -10.56 11.81 -0.62
N GLU A 80 -10.66 12.48 -1.77
CA GLU A 80 -10.85 11.80 -3.05
C GLU A 80 -9.66 10.86 -3.36
N LEU A 81 -8.44 11.29 -3.08
CA LEU A 81 -7.24 10.47 -3.22
C LEU A 81 -7.31 9.22 -2.34
N SER A 82 -7.72 9.36 -1.06
CA SER A 82 -7.85 8.23 -0.15
C SER A 82 -8.91 7.22 -0.61
N GLU A 83 -10.03 7.68 -1.18
CA GLU A 83 -11.04 6.80 -1.77
C GLU A 83 -10.48 6.03 -2.96
N LYS A 84 -9.67 6.67 -3.82
CA LYS A 84 -9.02 5.98 -4.94
C LYS A 84 -8.01 4.93 -4.48
N PHE A 85 -7.28 5.18 -3.41
CA PHE A 85 -6.42 4.16 -2.79
C PHE A 85 -7.24 3.00 -2.23
N ASN A 86 -8.35 3.27 -1.53
CA ASN A 86 -9.22 2.23 -1.01
C ASN A 86 -9.82 1.36 -2.13
N GLU A 87 -10.28 1.96 -3.24
CA GLU A 87 -10.72 1.23 -4.43
C GLU A 87 -9.59 0.35 -5.02
N MET A 88 -8.37 0.86 -5.03
CA MET A 88 -7.20 0.10 -5.50
C MET A 88 -6.90 -1.09 -4.58
N PHE A 89 -6.90 -0.89 -3.26
CA PHE A 89 -6.69 -1.98 -2.29
C PHE A 89 -7.76 -3.05 -2.40
N GLU A 90 -9.03 -2.67 -2.57
CA GLU A 90 -10.12 -3.63 -2.77
C GLU A 90 -9.89 -4.49 -4.03
N ARG A 91 -9.47 -3.88 -5.13
CA ARG A 91 -9.16 -4.61 -6.37
C ARG A 91 -7.97 -5.55 -6.21
N LEU A 92 -6.94 -5.12 -5.48
CA LEU A 92 -5.78 -5.95 -5.17
C LEU A 92 -6.16 -7.14 -4.28
N GLU A 93 -6.93 -6.91 -3.21
CA GLU A 93 -7.45 -7.94 -2.32
C GLU A 93 -8.23 -9.01 -3.10
N LEU A 94 -9.20 -8.58 -3.91
CA LEU A 94 -9.97 -9.47 -4.78
C LEU A 94 -9.10 -10.23 -5.80
N SER A 95 -8.04 -9.61 -6.30
CA SER A 95 -7.13 -10.25 -7.25
C SER A 95 -6.31 -11.35 -6.56
N PHE A 96 -5.77 -11.09 -5.39
CA PHE A 96 -5.05 -12.07 -4.59
C PHE A 96 -5.94 -13.22 -4.13
N GLU A 97 -7.18 -12.93 -3.75
CA GLU A 97 -8.14 -13.96 -3.35
C GLU A 97 -8.46 -14.91 -4.52
N LYS A 98 -8.66 -14.37 -5.73
CA LYS A 98 -8.86 -15.17 -6.95
C LYS A 98 -7.62 -15.99 -7.30
N GLU A 99 -6.42 -15.43 -7.17
CA GLU A 99 -5.17 -16.15 -7.43
C GLU A 99 -4.97 -17.31 -6.47
N ARG A 100 -5.28 -17.10 -5.18
CA ARG A 100 -5.24 -18.17 -4.16
C ARG A 100 -6.25 -19.28 -4.47
N GLN A 101 -7.48 -18.92 -4.77
CA GLN A 101 -8.50 -19.88 -5.12
C GLN A 101 -8.09 -20.67 -6.36
N PHE A 102 -7.61 -20.01 -7.40
CA PHE A 102 -7.10 -20.67 -8.60
C PHE A 102 -5.96 -21.65 -8.26
N THR A 103 -4.99 -21.24 -7.45
CA THR A 103 -3.87 -22.11 -7.05
C THR A 103 -4.36 -23.34 -6.27
N SER A 104 -5.33 -23.16 -5.38
CA SER A 104 -5.97 -24.24 -4.64
C SER A 104 -6.69 -25.22 -5.56
N ASP A 105 -7.53 -24.68 -6.44
CA ASP A 105 -8.36 -25.49 -7.36
C ASP A 105 -7.47 -26.28 -8.32
N VAL A 106 -6.48 -25.64 -8.95
CA VAL A 106 -5.51 -26.31 -9.84
C VAL A 106 -4.75 -27.40 -9.10
N SER A 107 -4.33 -27.15 -7.86
CA SER A 107 -3.60 -28.15 -7.07
C SER A 107 -4.46 -29.36 -6.73
N HIS A 108 -5.76 -29.16 -6.44
CA HIS A 108 -6.71 -30.25 -6.22
C HIS A 108 -6.98 -31.02 -7.51
N GLU A 109 -7.22 -30.35 -8.63
CA GLU A 109 -7.47 -30.96 -9.93
C GLU A 109 -6.26 -31.73 -10.49
N LEU A 110 -5.02 -31.31 -10.16
CA LEU A 110 -3.82 -32.02 -10.55
C LEU A 110 -3.49 -33.23 -9.66
N ARG A 111 -3.90 -33.22 -8.40
CA ARG A 111 -3.62 -34.31 -7.46
C ARG A 111 -4.23 -35.62 -7.90
N THR A 112 -5.47 -35.58 -8.36
CA THR A 112 -6.21 -36.78 -8.76
C THR A 112 -5.57 -37.51 -9.94
N PRO A 113 -5.31 -36.89 -11.12
CA PRO A 113 -4.66 -37.57 -12.23
C PRO A 113 -3.24 -38.02 -11.92
N VAL A 114 -2.49 -37.25 -11.13
CA VAL A 114 -1.14 -37.65 -10.71
C VAL A 114 -1.17 -38.89 -9.81
N ALA A 115 -2.13 -38.96 -8.88
CA ALA A 115 -2.31 -40.14 -8.03
C ALA A 115 -2.66 -41.38 -8.86
N VAL A 116 -3.50 -41.25 -9.88
CA VAL A 116 -3.81 -42.35 -10.81
C VAL A 116 -2.59 -42.81 -11.57
N ILE A 117 -1.76 -41.89 -12.08
CA ILE A 117 -0.52 -42.21 -12.78
C ILE A 117 0.43 -42.98 -11.84
N ILE A 118 0.61 -42.51 -10.61
CA ILE A 118 1.45 -43.18 -9.61
C ILE A 118 0.96 -44.60 -9.35
N SER A 119 -0.36 -44.75 -9.09
CA SER A 119 -0.94 -46.08 -8.80
C SER A 119 -0.80 -47.05 -9.99
N GLN A 120 -1.00 -46.56 -11.22
CA GLN A 120 -0.81 -47.40 -12.42
C GLN A 120 0.65 -47.80 -12.63
N CYS A 121 1.60 -46.90 -12.43
CA CYS A 121 3.01 -47.22 -12.51
C CYS A 121 3.42 -48.24 -11.44
N GLU A 122 2.95 -48.10 -10.19
CA GLU A 122 3.22 -49.02 -9.09
C GLU A 122 2.64 -50.40 -9.41
N TYR A 123 1.38 -50.47 -9.89
CA TYR A 123 0.74 -51.71 -10.31
C TYR A 123 1.50 -52.41 -11.45
N LEU A 124 1.94 -51.66 -12.48
CA LEU A 124 2.72 -52.24 -13.58
C LEU A 124 4.08 -52.78 -13.13
N LEU A 125 4.76 -52.11 -12.21
CA LEU A 125 6.06 -52.55 -11.67
C LEU A 125 5.99 -53.88 -10.85
N GLU A 126 4.81 -54.20 -10.31
CA GLU A 126 4.54 -55.47 -9.64
C GLU A 126 4.42 -56.66 -10.63
N ASN A 127 4.24 -56.37 -11.92
CA ASN A 127 4.10 -57.42 -12.93
C ASN A 127 5.47 -58.11 -13.23
N GLU A 128 5.59 -59.38 -12.88
CA GLU A 128 6.79 -60.14 -13.07
C GLU A 128 7.16 -60.40 -14.53
N ASN A 129 6.17 -60.33 -15.45
CA ASN A 129 6.38 -60.60 -16.88
C ASN A 129 6.91 -59.39 -17.68
N LEU A 130 7.12 -58.25 -17.07
CA LEU A 130 7.73 -57.11 -17.71
C LEU A 130 9.24 -57.26 -17.89
N SER A 131 9.75 -56.81 -19.02
CA SER A 131 11.19 -56.76 -19.27
C SER A 131 11.89 -55.79 -18.30
N ALA A 132 13.19 -55.99 -18.11
CA ALA A 132 13.97 -55.08 -17.26
C ALA A 132 13.98 -53.62 -17.83
N GLU A 133 13.96 -53.47 -19.16
CA GLU A 133 13.95 -52.22 -19.87
C GLU A 133 12.62 -51.49 -19.65
N ASP A 134 11.47 -52.17 -19.78
CA ASP A 134 10.14 -51.58 -19.53
C ASP A 134 9.99 -51.15 -18.06
N LYS A 135 10.49 -51.93 -17.12
CA LYS A 135 10.51 -51.58 -15.69
C LYS A 135 11.31 -50.31 -15.42
N GLU A 136 12.43 -50.13 -16.10
CA GLU A 136 13.24 -48.90 -15.95
C GLU A 136 12.49 -47.66 -16.49
N GLU A 137 11.85 -47.79 -17.65
CA GLU A 137 11.04 -46.72 -18.22
C GLU A 137 9.86 -46.30 -17.31
N ILE A 138 9.12 -47.32 -16.80
CA ILE A 138 8.02 -47.08 -15.87
C ILE A 138 8.51 -46.43 -14.57
N ALA A 139 9.66 -46.83 -14.08
CA ALA A 139 10.26 -46.24 -12.88
C ALA A 139 10.66 -44.76 -13.10
N VAL A 140 11.05 -44.37 -14.32
CA VAL A 140 11.28 -42.97 -14.68
C VAL A 140 9.98 -42.16 -14.60
N ILE A 141 8.88 -42.68 -15.20
CA ILE A 141 7.57 -42.07 -15.17
C ILE A 141 7.08 -41.89 -13.72
N LEU A 142 7.20 -42.94 -12.92
CA LEU A 142 6.83 -42.92 -11.50
C LEU A 142 7.58 -41.85 -10.72
N ARG A 143 8.90 -41.68 -10.95
CA ARG A 143 9.69 -40.64 -10.31
C ARG A 143 9.20 -39.26 -10.68
N GLN A 144 8.86 -39.03 -11.95
CA GLN A 144 8.33 -37.72 -12.39
C GLN A 144 6.94 -37.45 -11.80
N ALA A 145 6.05 -38.44 -11.76
CA ALA A 145 4.73 -38.30 -11.15
C ALA A 145 4.84 -38.01 -9.64
N LYS A 146 5.71 -38.71 -8.90
CA LYS A 146 5.98 -38.40 -7.48
C LYS A 146 6.54 -37.00 -7.28
N ARG A 147 7.41 -36.50 -8.19
CA ARG A 147 7.91 -35.14 -8.17
C ARG A 147 6.79 -34.10 -8.40
N MET A 148 5.90 -34.35 -9.37
CA MET A 148 4.73 -33.51 -9.60
C MET A 148 3.81 -33.44 -8.38
N SER A 149 3.52 -34.58 -7.75
CA SER A 149 2.72 -34.66 -6.53
C SER A 149 3.33 -33.85 -5.38
N LYS A 150 4.65 -33.85 -5.25
CA LYS A 150 5.36 -33.06 -4.25
C LYS A 150 5.23 -31.57 -4.53
N LEU A 151 5.48 -31.15 -5.79
CA LEU A 151 5.38 -29.73 -6.19
C LEU A 151 3.97 -29.17 -5.99
N THR A 152 2.91 -29.92 -6.37
CA THR A 152 1.54 -29.49 -6.16
C THR A 152 1.19 -29.38 -4.67
N SER A 153 1.74 -30.23 -3.83
CA SER A 153 1.56 -30.15 -2.37
C SER A 153 2.28 -28.95 -1.76
N GLU A 154 3.49 -28.64 -2.24
CA GLU A 154 4.25 -27.46 -1.81
C GLU A 154 3.54 -26.16 -2.23
N MET A 155 2.99 -26.09 -3.44
CA MET A 155 2.18 -24.94 -3.90
C MET A 155 0.96 -24.69 -3.00
N LEU A 156 0.25 -25.78 -2.63
CA LEU A 156 -0.88 -25.68 -1.69
C LEU A 156 -0.46 -25.20 -0.31
N MET A 157 0.70 -25.65 0.17
CA MET A 157 1.20 -25.25 1.48
C MET A 157 1.54 -23.75 1.51
N ILE A 158 2.15 -23.23 0.44
CA ILE A 158 2.46 -21.79 0.31
C ILE A 158 1.16 -20.98 0.30
N ALA A 159 0.19 -21.38 -0.54
CA ALA A 159 -1.09 -20.69 -0.64
C ALA A 159 -1.88 -20.68 0.69
N ARG A 160 -1.72 -21.67 1.54
CA ARG A 160 -2.35 -21.75 2.87
C ARG A 160 -1.60 -20.97 3.94
N ASN A 161 -0.27 -21.01 3.97
CA ASN A 161 0.51 -20.26 4.95
C ASN A 161 0.29 -18.75 4.83
N GLU A 162 0.11 -18.24 3.62
CA GLU A 162 -0.25 -16.84 3.40
C GLU A 162 -1.64 -16.49 3.96
N GLN A 163 -2.56 -17.45 4.09
CA GLN A 163 -3.86 -17.27 4.74
C GLN A 163 -3.75 -17.20 6.27
N ASP A 164 -2.94 -18.07 6.87
CA ASP A 164 -2.79 -18.15 8.32
C ASP A 164 -2.06 -16.94 8.88
N GLU A 165 -1.08 -16.40 8.18
CA GLU A 165 -0.40 -15.15 8.56
C GLU A 165 -1.36 -13.95 8.53
N GLN A 166 -2.25 -13.86 7.54
CA GLN A 166 -3.22 -12.77 7.45
C GLN A 166 -4.29 -12.85 8.55
N HIS A 167 -4.79 -14.06 8.86
CA HIS A 167 -5.77 -14.26 9.94
C HIS A 167 -5.21 -14.00 11.35
N LEU A 168 -3.91 -14.19 11.54
CA LEU A 168 -3.23 -13.87 12.79
C LEU A 168 -3.05 -12.36 12.97
N MET A 169 -2.80 -11.63 11.87
CA MET A 169 -2.69 -10.16 11.89
C MET A 169 -4.04 -9.46 12.08
N GLU A 170 -5.14 -10.06 11.63
CA GLU A 170 -6.51 -9.53 11.80
C GLU A 170 -7.01 -9.59 13.26
N LYS A 171 -6.40 -10.42 14.08
CA LYS A 171 -6.80 -10.64 15.51
C LYS A 171 -5.95 -9.88 16.53
N LEU A 172 -4.93 -9.14 16.08
CA LEU A 172 -4.08 -8.29 16.93
C LEU A 172 -4.39 -6.80 16.74
#